data_1b6d830b2cbaee5ce1257e5c7de5680c
#
_entry.id   1b6d830b2cbaee5ce1257e5c7de5680c
#
_cell.length_a   1.000
_cell.length_b   1.000
_cell.length_c   1.000
_cell.angle_alpha   90.00
_cell.angle_beta   90.00
_cell.angle_gamma   90.00
#
_symmetry.space_group_name_H-M   'P 1'
#
loop_
_entity.id
_entity.type
_entity.pdbx_description
1 polymer ?
#
loop_
_entity_poly.entity_id
_entity_poly.type
_entity_poly.pdbx_seq_one_letter_code
_entity_poly.pdbx_strand_id
1 'polypeptide(L)'
;MPLLSGLYNEQSWRCFLLRWLIFGVLLSASWYVHPLFSLCCFVPYFVTLFRHKANGAWYLQLFILNLTWNAAVTYWLCQLDVVRGSGALLVNSVLFLLPVILWRLYVRYGRIRHGQALALLLWWILFEYAHHLWDFSWTWLTVGNVFGKAPQLVLWYSWVGVMGGSAWILTGNYLLYQLGKRSWQTQKAYVALMVIALPIALSTGWWLLKQPNAAAPEKDITAIATTMGGTDEISDREKMLIVDSLATCDKKPKGITLLPEVLLSDDVWLNRFPLGDLYAGLKHGIRSWHTDNIIVGALLNVPDAEGLHVEERMALQQHYSRYNAALMINASDTLSLKLKKVYVPLAEYVPSYLSFLHLKTYGFAKDPYNTNHFDIDGKKYFIGICYEVVNSLFITQSLKENTNAILMLSSESFFGESETGRQQYMNICRLRALENSLPLVKSSNDGIVMAVTARGELQEAKRTVRPYVMHAAIRLSVPSCYHVVAKYLPYFLMALLGLLLVLSVCFRETFAIAFEAGRLQLHRE
;
A
#
# COMPACT_ATOMS: atom_id res chain seq x y z
N MET A 1 16.44 -4.45 -36.17
CA MET A 1 17.17 -4.14 -34.91
C MET A 1 17.87 -2.76 -34.85
N PRO A 2 17.80 -1.88 -35.84
CA PRO A 2 18.41 -0.53 -35.73
C PRO A 2 17.72 0.41 -34.74
N LEU A 3 16.41 0.26 -34.50
CA LEU A 3 15.67 1.08 -33.53
C LEU A 3 16.12 0.86 -32.06
N LEU A 4 16.56 -0.34 -31.71
CA LEU A 4 17.05 -0.65 -30.36
C LEU A 4 18.47 -0.11 -30.12
N SER A 5 19.31 -0.03 -31.15
CA SER A 5 20.67 0.53 -31.01
C SER A 5 20.66 2.03 -30.75
N GLY A 6 19.69 2.77 -31.31
CA GLY A 6 19.50 4.20 -31.04
C GLY A 6 19.05 4.50 -29.60
N LEU A 7 18.31 3.59 -28.95
CA LEU A 7 17.93 3.75 -27.54
C LEU A 7 19.14 3.76 -26.58
N TYR A 8 20.20 3.02 -26.91
CA TYR A 8 21.36 2.83 -26.03
C TYR A 8 22.51 3.82 -26.27
N ASN A 9 22.56 4.49 -27.42
CA ASN A 9 23.82 5.09 -27.91
C ASN A 9 23.97 6.61 -27.80
N GLU A 10 22.96 7.44 -27.49
CA GLU A 10 23.14 8.88 -27.53
C GLU A 10 22.71 9.67 -26.30
N GLN A 11 23.53 10.67 -25.92
CA GLN A 11 23.27 11.66 -24.87
C GLN A 11 22.23 12.72 -25.29
N SER A 12 21.66 12.64 -26.50
CA SER A 12 20.77 13.66 -27.04
C SER A 12 19.40 13.64 -26.36
N TRP A 13 18.79 14.81 -26.25
CA TRP A 13 17.40 14.96 -25.77
C TRP A 13 16.40 14.22 -26.66
N ARG A 14 16.68 14.04 -27.95
CA ARG A 14 15.81 13.24 -28.85
C ARG A 14 15.72 11.78 -28.41
N CYS A 15 16.84 11.16 -28.06
CA CYS A 15 16.85 9.79 -27.55
C CYS A 15 16.23 9.69 -26.16
N PHE A 16 16.36 10.73 -25.32
CA PHE A 16 15.65 10.80 -24.07
C PHE A 16 14.13 10.88 -24.28
N LEU A 17 13.64 11.70 -25.19
CA LEU A 17 12.20 11.80 -25.50
C LEU A 17 11.61 10.46 -25.94
N LEU A 18 12.33 9.69 -26.76
CA LEU A 18 11.90 8.34 -27.15
C LEU A 18 11.83 7.39 -25.92
N ARG A 19 12.85 7.41 -25.06
CA ARG A 19 12.84 6.61 -23.81
C ARG A 19 11.71 7.01 -22.88
N TRP A 20 11.50 8.28 -22.71
CA TRP A 20 10.41 8.85 -21.92
C TRP A 20 9.04 8.39 -22.45
N LEU A 21 8.81 8.47 -23.75
CA LEU A 21 7.57 8.03 -24.38
C LEU A 21 7.34 6.53 -24.17
N ILE A 22 8.36 5.70 -24.43
CA ILE A 22 8.28 4.24 -24.23
C ILE A 22 8.01 3.91 -22.76
N PHE A 23 8.70 4.59 -21.84
CA PHE A 23 8.48 4.42 -20.39
C PHE A 23 7.04 4.74 -20.02
N GLY A 24 6.53 5.90 -20.43
CA GLY A 24 5.16 6.33 -20.12
C GLY A 24 4.09 5.38 -20.68
N VAL A 25 4.26 4.92 -21.92
CA VAL A 25 3.33 3.96 -22.57
C VAL A 25 3.34 2.61 -21.85
N LEU A 26 4.51 2.02 -21.62
CA LEU A 26 4.61 0.72 -20.97
C LEU A 26 4.16 0.76 -19.50
N LEU A 27 4.46 1.85 -18.81
CA LEU A 27 4.01 2.06 -17.44
C LEU A 27 2.49 2.20 -17.36
N SER A 28 1.89 3.00 -18.23
CA SER A 28 0.44 3.11 -18.33
C SER A 28 -0.20 1.75 -18.68
N ALA A 29 0.37 1.03 -19.64
CA ALA A 29 -0.10 -0.31 -19.98
C ALA A 29 -0.01 -1.27 -18.79
N SER A 30 1.00 -1.16 -17.93
CA SER A 30 1.16 -2.02 -16.75
C SER A 30 0.03 -1.83 -15.71
N TRP A 31 -0.43 -0.62 -15.52
CA TRP A 31 -1.49 -0.31 -14.54
C TRP A 31 -2.89 -0.44 -15.13
N TYR A 32 -3.08 -0.08 -16.40
CA TYR A 32 -4.42 0.01 -17.00
C TYR A 32 -4.78 -1.20 -17.85
N VAL A 33 -3.81 -1.81 -18.54
CA VAL A 33 -4.05 -2.98 -19.42
C VAL A 33 -3.73 -4.27 -18.67
N HIS A 34 -2.44 -4.55 -18.44
CA HIS A 34 -2.03 -5.80 -17.81
C HIS A 34 -0.68 -5.66 -17.07
N PRO A 35 -0.54 -6.17 -15.82
CA PRO A 35 0.66 -5.98 -15.02
C PRO A 35 1.94 -6.57 -15.62
N LEU A 36 1.88 -7.50 -16.53
CA LEU A 36 3.06 -8.06 -17.21
C LEU A 36 3.90 -7.01 -17.94
N PHE A 37 3.31 -5.90 -18.37
CA PHE A 37 4.08 -4.79 -18.94
C PHE A 37 5.07 -4.17 -17.95
N SER A 38 4.83 -4.32 -16.65
CA SER A 38 5.75 -3.83 -15.62
C SER A 38 7.11 -4.54 -15.67
N LEU A 39 7.18 -5.74 -16.21
CA LEU A 39 8.41 -6.52 -16.30
C LEU A 39 9.40 -5.97 -17.35
N CYS A 40 8.99 -5.01 -18.17
CA CYS A 40 9.85 -4.33 -19.14
C CYS A 40 9.75 -2.80 -19.12
N CYS A 41 8.80 -2.21 -18.37
CA CYS A 41 8.56 -0.77 -18.39
C CYS A 41 9.73 0.07 -17.84
N PHE A 42 10.52 -0.46 -16.89
CA PHE A 42 11.67 0.24 -16.31
C PHE A 42 12.96 0.13 -17.15
N VAL A 43 12.98 -0.62 -18.26
CA VAL A 43 14.16 -0.71 -19.14
C VAL A 43 14.62 0.69 -19.61
N PRO A 44 13.75 1.59 -20.14
CA PRO A 44 14.15 2.95 -20.50
C PRO A 44 14.66 3.78 -19.33
N TYR A 45 14.10 3.56 -18.13
CA TYR A 45 14.58 4.17 -16.88
C TYR A 45 16.02 3.74 -16.57
N PHE A 46 16.33 2.44 -16.62
CA PHE A 46 17.67 1.93 -16.41
C PHE A 46 18.66 2.36 -17.47
N VAL A 47 18.25 2.48 -18.73
CA VAL A 47 19.09 3.08 -19.78
C VAL A 47 19.49 4.51 -19.42
N THR A 48 18.59 5.30 -18.88
CA THR A 48 18.88 6.66 -18.41
C THR A 48 19.74 6.66 -17.15
N LEU A 49 19.45 5.78 -16.19
CA LEU A 49 20.09 5.68 -14.88
C LEU A 49 21.56 5.26 -14.96
N PHE A 50 21.89 4.23 -15.74
CA PHE A 50 23.23 3.67 -15.81
C PHE A 50 24.17 4.41 -16.81
N ARG A 51 23.92 5.69 -17.06
CA ARG A 51 24.82 6.54 -17.85
C ARG A 51 26.07 6.91 -17.05
N HIS A 52 27.19 7.10 -17.78
CA HIS A 52 28.49 7.32 -17.16
C HIS A 52 28.66 8.66 -16.45
N LYS A 53 27.93 9.72 -16.82
CA LYS A 53 28.05 11.06 -16.23
C LYS A 53 26.76 11.49 -15.55
N ALA A 54 26.77 11.57 -14.22
CA ALA A 54 25.73 12.21 -13.45
C ALA A 54 25.99 13.72 -13.43
N ASN A 55 25.16 14.48 -14.11
CA ASN A 55 25.13 15.95 -14.16
C ASN A 55 23.70 16.45 -13.93
N GLY A 56 23.51 17.76 -13.91
CA GLY A 56 22.18 18.35 -13.72
C GLY A 56 21.14 17.83 -14.71
N ALA A 57 21.49 17.67 -15.98
CA ALA A 57 20.60 17.14 -17.01
C ALA A 57 20.20 15.67 -16.74
N TRP A 58 21.09 14.87 -16.18
CA TRP A 58 20.79 13.49 -15.79
C TRP A 58 19.77 13.42 -14.65
N TYR A 59 19.93 14.25 -13.60
CA TYR A 59 18.95 14.33 -12.52
C TYR A 59 17.60 14.85 -13.02
N LEU A 60 17.59 15.83 -13.90
CA LEU A 60 16.37 16.34 -14.52
C LEU A 60 15.65 15.27 -15.34
N GLN A 61 16.38 14.45 -16.12
CA GLN A 61 15.80 13.35 -16.87
C GLN A 61 15.15 12.30 -15.94
N LEU A 62 15.82 11.93 -14.83
CA LEU A 62 15.26 11.01 -13.85
C LEU A 62 14.03 11.60 -13.13
N PHE A 63 14.08 12.87 -12.80
CA PHE A 63 12.93 13.58 -12.25
C PHE A 63 11.73 13.56 -13.21
N ILE A 64 11.95 13.83 -14.50
CA ILE A 64 10.89 13.77 -15.53
C ILE A 64 10.30 12.35 -15.61
N LEU A 65 11.12 11.29 -15.56
CA LEU A 65 10.63 9.91 -15.56
C LEU A 65 9.82 9.62 -14.28
N ASN A 66 10.27 10.05 -13.11
CA ASN A 66 9.54 9.90 -11.86
C ASN A 66 8.21 10.67 -11.88
N LEU A 67 8.21 11.90 -12.42
CA LEU A 67 7.00 12.71 -12.58
C LEU A 67 6.02 12.04 -13.54
N THR A 68 6.53 11.47 -14.63
CA THR A 68 5.72 10.69 -15.57
C THR A 68 5.09 9.48 -14.87
N TRP A 69 5.85 8.78 -14.03
CA TRP A 69 5.32 7.66 -13.25
C TRP A 69 4.21 8.11 -12.31
N ASN A 70 4.46 9.13 -11.50
CA ASN A 70 3.44 9.68 -10.59
C ASN A 70 2.21 10.14 -11.36
N ALA A 71 2.38 10.93 -12.42
CA ALA A 71 1.28 11.45 -13.21
C ALA A 71 0.51 10.32 -13.94
N ALA A 72 1.20 9.39 -14.59
CA ALA A 72 0.55 8.31 -15.32
C ALA A 72 -0.32 7.41 -14.42
N VAL A 73 0.08 7.18 -13.17
CA VAL A 73 -0.63 6.26 -12.27
C VAL A 73 -1.64 6.99 -11.38
N THR A 74 -1.30 8.18 -10.87
CA THR A 74 -2.09 8.87 -9.84
C THR A 74 -2.59 10.26 -10.27
N TYR A 75 -2.74 10.51 -11.61
CA TYR A 75 -3.30 11.77 -12.14
C TYR A 75 -4.66 12.14 -11.53
N TRP A 76 -5.41 11.15 -11.10
CA TRP A 76 -6.72 11.33 -10.48
C TRP A 76 -6.66 12.17 -9.19
N LEU A 77 -5.52 12.27 -8.52
CA LEU A 77 -5.33 13.21 -7.40
C LEU A 77 -5.57 14.67 -7.83
N CYS A 78 -5.20 15.04 -9.05
CA CYS A 78 -5.44 16.37 -9.59
C CYS A 78 -6.92 16.63 -9.93
N GLN A 79 -7.72 15.58 -10.09
CA GLN A 79 -9.17 15.70 -10.28
C GLN A 79 -9.90 16.05 -8.97
N LEU A 80 -9.32 15.69 -7.83
CA LEU A 80 -9.87 16.00 -6.50
C LEU A 80 -9.55 17.44 -6.08
N ASP A 81 -8.29 17.81 -6.21
CA ASP A 81 -7.76 19.14 -5.93
C ASP A 81 -6.52 19.35 -6.80
N VAL A 82 -6.61 20.27 -7.75
CA VAL A 82 -5.51 20.51 -8.70
C VAL A 82 -4.22 20.93 -8.00
N VAL A 83 -4.29 21.79 -7.00
CA VAL A 83 -3.11 22.32 -6.30
C VAL A 83 -2.47 21.25 -5.42
N ARG A 84 -3.27 20.62 -4.55
CA ARG A 84 -2.78 19.58 -3.63
C ARG A 84 -2.34 18.33 -4.40
N GLY A 85 -3.11 17.92 -5.40
CA GLY A 85 -2.77 16.78 -6.25
C GLY A 85 -1.48 17.00 -7.02
N SER A 86 -1.32 18.15 -7.71
CA SER A 86 -0.07 18.48 -8.42
C SER A 86 1.11 18.59 -7.46
N GLY A 87 0.92 19.18 -6.28
CA GLY A 87 1.93 19.25 -5.23
C GLY A 87 2.38 17.85 -4.77
N ALA A 88 1.43 16.94 -4.55
CA ALA A 88 1.73 15.56 -4.18
C ALA A 88 2.53 14.83 -5.26
N LEU A 89 2.14 14.96 -6.54
CA LEU A 89 2.87 14.38 -7.67
C LEU A 89 4.31 14.89 -7.74
N LEU A 90 4.52 16.19 -7.59
CA LEU A 90 5.85 16.82 -7.64
C LEU A 90 6.73 16.36 -6.47
N VAL A 91 6.22 16.45 -5.24
CA VAL A 91 6.96 16.06 -4.03
C VAL A 91 7.35 14.59 -4.09
N ASN A 92 6.42 13.71 -4.42
CA ASN A 92 6.70 12.29 -4.49
C ASN A 92 7.71 11.96 -5.62
N SER A 93 7.68 12.70 -6.74
CA SER A 93 8.66 12.54 -7.82
C SER A 93 10.08 12.92 -7.40
N VAL A 94 10.23 13.91 -6.53
CA VAL A 94 11.51 14.27 -5.91
C VAL A 94 11.94 13.17 -4.93
N LEU A 95 11.03 12.67 -4.10
CA LEU A 95 11.32 11.60 -3.15
C LEU A 95 11.85 10.33 -3.84
N PHE A 96 11.33 9.99 -5.02
CA PHE A 96 11.83 8.86 -5.81
C PHE A 96 13.26 9.06 -6.39
N LEU A 97 13.85 10.24 -6.26
CA LEU A 97 15.28 10.42 -6.52
C LEU A 97 16.16 9.94 -5.35
N LEU A 98 15.62 9.84 -4.13
CA LEU A 98 16.40 9.47 -2.94
C LEU A 98 17.13 8.12 -3.09
N PRO A 99 16.48 7.02 -3.49
CA PRO A 99 17.17 5.74 -3.64
C PRO A 99 18.31 5.81 -4.67
N VAL A 100 18.15 6.61 -5.72
CA VAL A 100 19.19 6.82 -6.74
C VAL A 100 20.34 7.67 -6.19
N ILE A 101 20.06 8.71 -5.44
CA ILE A 101 21.06 9.56 -4.79
C ILE A 101 21.87 8.74 -3.77
N LEU A 102 21.19 8.00 -2.89
CA LEU A 102 21.82 7.15 -1.87
C LEU A 102 22.67 6.06 -2.51
N TRP A 103 22.16 5.37 -3.53
CA TRP A 103 22.93 4.44 -4.33
C TRP A 103 24.18 5.08 -4.94
N ARG A 104 24.06 6.27 -5.52
CA ARG A 104 25.16 6.97 -6.16
C ARG A 104 26.25 7.37 -5.16
N LEU A 105 25.85 7.87 -4.00
CA LEU A 105 26.77 8.17 -2.90
C LEU A 105 27.45 6.90 -2.39
N TYR A 106 26.68 5.84 -2.16
CA TYR A 106 27.18 4.55 -1.73
C TYR A 106 28.23 3.99 -2.70
N VAL A 107 27.94 3.99 -4.00
CA VAL A 107 28.88 3.51 -5.04
C VAL A 107 30.14 4.39 -5.11
N ARG A 108 29.96 5.72 -5.01
CA ARG A 108 31.09 6.68 -5.11
C ARG A 108 32.02 6.59 -3.89
N TYR A 109 31.47 6.70 -2.69
CA TYR A 109 32.26 6.73 -1.46
C TYR A 109 32.73 5.33 -1.05
N GLY A 110 31.92 4.33 -1.23
CA GLY A 110 32.30 2.92 -1.03
C GLY A 110 33.21 2.37 -2.14
N ARG A 111 33.43 3.15 -3.24
CA ARG A 111 34.23 2.74 -4.41
C ARG A 111 33.79 1.39 -4.97
N ILE A 112 32.47 1.12 -4.95
CA ILE A 112 31.89 -0.13 -5.39
C ILE A 112 32.08 -0.30 -6.91
N ARG A 113 32.87 -1.26 -7.34
CA ARG A 113 33.09 -1.58 -8.76
C ARG A 113 32.15 -2.69 -9.23
N HIS A 114 31.93 -3.69 -8.40
CA HIS A 114 31.09 -4.84 -8.68
C HIS A 114 29.80 -4.77 -7.83
N GLY A 115 28.70 -5.33 -8.33
CA GLY A 115 27.44 -5.35 -7.58
C GLY A 115 26.67 -4.03 -7.51
N GLN A 116 26.99 -3.02 -8.36
CA GLN A 116 26.30 -1.72 -8.36
C GLN A 116 24.79 -1.83 -8.58
N ALA A 117 24.37 -2.77 -9.43
CA ALA A 117 22.95 -3.00 -9.66
C ALA A 117 22.25 -3.62 -8.44
N LEU A 118 22.92 -4.55 -7.75
CA LEU A 118 22.43 -5.09 -6.50
C LEU A 118 22.32 -3.99 -5.44
N ALA A 119 23.34 -3.14 -5.31
CA ALA A 119 23.29 -2.00 -4.40
C ALA A 119 22.12 -1.04 -4.71
N LEU A 120 21.85 -0.76 -6.00
CA LEU A 120 20.70 0.03 -6.40
C LEU A 120 19.38 -0.61 -5.96
N LEU A 121 19.23 -1.92 -6.22
CA LEU A 121 18.06 -2.68 -5.83
C LEU A 121 17.85 -2.64 -4.32
N LEU A 122 18.91 -2.86 -3.53
CA LEU A 122 18.84 -2.82 -2.07
C LEU A 122 18.43 -1.43 -1.56
N TRP A 123 19.01 -0.34 -2.11
CA TRP A 123 18.63 1.02 -1.77
C TRP A 123 17.19 1.34 -2.17
N TRP A 124 16.72 0.81 -3.29
CA TRP A 124 15.33 1.00 -3.73
C TRP A 124 14.34 0.35 -2.77
N ILE A 125 14.58 -0.92 -2.41
CA ILE A 125 13.69 -1.64 -1.48
C ILE A 125 13.75 -1.04 -0.07
N LEU A 126 14.92 -0.61 0.40
CA LEU A 126 15.05 0.14 1.65
C LEU A 126 14.28 1.46 1.63
N PHE A 127 14.30 2.18 0.50
CA PHE A 127 13.50 3.38 0.33
C PHE A 127 12.00 3.07 0.37
N GLU A 128 11.52 2.05 -0.38
CA GLU A 128 10.12 1.64 -0.30
C GLU A 128 9.74 1.26 1.13
N TYR A 129 10.59 0.52 1.85
CA TYR A 129 10.37 0.17 3.25
C TYR A 129 10.27 1.42 4.13
N ALA A 130 11.24 2.32 4.06
CA ALA A 130 11.25 3.55 4.84
C ALA A 130 10.04 4.45 4.52
N HIS A 131 9.62 4.46 3.24
CA HIS A 131 8.47 5.22 2.78
C HIS A 131 7.14 4.75 3.38
N HIS A 132 7.06 3.53 3.90
CA HIS A 132 5.90 3.04 4.66
C HIS A 132 5.86 3.52 6.11
N LEU A 133 6.98 4.02 6.67
CA LEU A 133 7.13 4.26 8.11
C LEU A 133 7.00 5.72 8.55
N TRP A 134 6.90 6.66 7.64
CA TRP A 134 6.88 8.08 7.96
C TRP A 134 5.53 8.75 7.69
N ASP A 135 5.36 9.99 8.16
CA ASP A 135 4.09 10.72 8.10
C ASP A 135 3.62 11.07 6.66
N PHE A 136 4.53 11.14 5.67
CA PHE A 136 4.22 11.35 4.25
C PHE A 136 4.21 10.06 3.45
N SER A 137 3.79 8.99 4.05
CA SER A 137 3.70 7.67 3.43
C SER A 137 2.72 7.67 2.25
N TRP A 138 3.24 7.76 1.02
CA TRP A 138 2.48 7.58 -0.22
C TRP A 138 2.86 6.26 -0.89
N THR A 139 2.50 5.15 -0.24
CA THR A 139 2.91 3.79 -0.63
C THR A 139 2.10 3.21 -1.79
N TRP A 140 1.21 4.01 -2.36
CA TRP A 140 0.41 3.65 -3.54
C TRP A 140 1.28 3.18 -4.71
N LEU A 141 2.41 3.86 -4.93
CA LEU A 141 3.34 3.62 -6.02
C LEU A 141 4.45 2.60 -5.69
N THR A 142 4.35 1.83 -4.61
CA THR A 142 5.20 0.65 -4.42
C THR A 142 5.14 -0.21 -5.67
N VAL A 143 6.29 -0.52 -6.28
CA VAL A 143 6.35 -1.12 -7.64
C VAL A 143 5.55 -2.42 -7.72
N GLY A 144 5.62 -3.25 -6.67
CA GLY A 144 4.90 -4.52 -6.60
C GLY A 144 3.37 -4.40 -6.58
N ASN A 145 2.80 -3.23 -6.23
CA ASN A 145 1.35 -3.02 -6.19
C ASN A 145 0.69 -3.18 -7.58
N VAL A 146 1.43 -3.04 -8.66
CA VAL A 146 0.92 -3.18 -10.03
C VAL A 146 0.23 -4.54 -10.28
N PHE A 147 0.65 -5.60 -9.58
CA PHE A 147 0.08 -6.94 -9.73
C PHE A 147 -1.27 -7.14 -9.00
N GLY A 148 -1.81 -6.14 -8.32
CA GLY A 148 -3.12 -6.21 -7.68
C GLY A 148 -4.26 -6.54 -8.64
N LYS A 149 -4.11 -6.20 -9.92
CA LYS A 149 -5.07 -6.55 -10.98
C LYS A 149 -5.07 -8.07 -11.31
N ALA A 150 -3.94 -8.74 -11.08
CA ALA A 150 -3.77 -10.17 -11.41
C ALA A 150 -3.02 -10.93 -10.29
N PRO A 151 -3.60 -11.05 -9.08
CA PRO A 151 -2.93 -11.66 -7.93
C PRO A 151 -2.58 -13.14 -8.16
N GLN A 152 -3.30 -13.85 -9.03
CA GLN A 152 -3.01 -15.24 -9.40
C GLN A 152 -1.61 -15.44 -10.00
N LEU A 153 -0.99 -14.39 -10.54
CA LEU A 153 0.36 -14.43 -11.11
C LEU A 153 1.47 -14.29 -10.04
N VAL A 154 1.11 -13.90 -8.81
CA VAL A 154 2.05 -13.55 -7.75
C VAL A 154 1.68 -14.13 -6.38
N LEU A 155 1.13 -15.35 -6.33
CA LEU A 155 0.74 -16.00 -5.06
C LEU A 155 1.91 -16.09 -4.05
N TRP A 156 3.15 -16.10 -4.52
CA TRP A 156 4.35 -16.07 -3.70
C TRP A 156 4.57 -14.75 -2.94
N TYR A 157 3.78 -13.69 -3.21
CA TYR A 157 3.76 -12.50 -2.36
C TYR A 157 3.36 -12.84 -0.91
N SER A 158 2.66 -13.95 -0.68
CA SER A 158 2.40 -14.47 0.66
C SER A 158 3.68 -14.78 1.47
N TRP A 159 4.86 -14.83 0.83
CA TRP A 159 6.13 -15.08 1.51
C TRP A 159 6.98 -13.81 1.66
N VAL A 160 6.95 -12.91 0.68
CA VAL A 160 7.87 -11.77 0.60
C VAL A 160 7.17 -10.42 0.39
N GLY A 161 5.83 -10.42 0.28
CA GLY A 161 5.00 -9.24 0.10
C GLY A 161 5.24 -8.49 -1.20
N VAL A 162 4.62 -7.33 -1.29
CA VAL A 162 4.76 -6.45 -2.47
C VAL A 162 6.18 -5.93 -2.66
N MET A 163 6.97 -5.81 -1.59
CA MET A 163 8.39 -5.39 -1.69
C MET A 163 9.25 -6.45 -2.39
N GLY A 164 8.97 -7.74 -2.15
CA GLY A 164 9.56 -8.82 -2.93
C GLY A 164 9.15 -8.73 -4.40
N GLY A 165 7.90 -8.35 -4.67
CA GLY A 165 7.40 -8.03 -6.00
C GLY A 165 8.16 -6.90 -6.67
N SER A 166 8.41 -5.81 -5.94
CA SER A 166 9.23 -4.69 -6.42
C SER A 166 10.65 -5.15 -6.78
N ALA A 167 11.28 -5.94 -5.91
CA ALA A 167 12.61 -6.49 -6.16
C ALA A 167 12.65 -7.36 -7.41
N TRP A 168 11.65 -8.21 -7.61
CA TRP A 168 11.53 -9.08 -8.78
C TRP A 168 11.34 -8.27 -10.07
N ILE A 169 10.39 -7.33 -10.10
CA ILE A 169 10.12 -6.48 -11.26
C ILE A 169 11.37 -5.70 -11.66
N LEU A 170 12.02 -5.03 -10.71
CA LEU A 170 13.23 -4.25 -10.97
C LEU A 170 14.39 -5.13 -11.44
N THR A 171 14.56 -6.32 -10.86
CA THR A 171 15.57 -7.29 -11.31
C THR A 171 15.32 -7.76 -12.74
N GLY A 172 14.07 -8.10 -13.09
CA GLY A 172 13.69 -8.49 -14.45
C GLY A 172 14.00 -7.39 -15.47
N ASN A 173 13.60 -6.15 -15.17
CA ASN A 173 13.90 -4.98 -16.01
C ASN A 173 15.42 -4.74 -16.16
N TYR A 174 16.19 -4.90 -15.07
CA TYR A 174 17.65 -4.78 -15.15
C TYR A 174 18.28 -5.84 -16.03
N LEU A 175 17.83 -7.09 -15.93
CA LEU A 175 18.32 -8.17 -16.79
C LEU A 175 17.99 -7.90 -18.25
N LEU A 176 16.79 -7.44 -18.57
CA LEU A 176 16.41 -7.03 -19.93
C LEU A 176 17.27 -5.86 -20.43
N TYR A 177 17.55 -4.85 -19.57
CA TYR A 177 18.48 -3.77 -19.89
C TYR A 177 19.87 -4.32 -20.24
N GLN A 178 20.41 -5.28 -19.48
CA GLN A 178 21.71 -5.87 -19.75
C GLN A 178 21.76 -6.66 -21.08
N LEU A 179 20.66 -7.34 -21.42
CA LEU A 179 20.54 -8.03 -22.71
C LEU A 179 20.57 -7.06 -23.89
N GLY A 180 19.91 -5.89 -23.75
CA GLY A 180 19.89 -4.89 -24.80
C GLY A 180 21.23 -4.16 -24.98
N LYS A 181 22.11 -4.12 -23.96
CA LYS A 181 23.38 -3.40 -23.98
C LYS A 181 24.52 -4.17 -24.65
N ARG A 182 24.49 -5.50 -24.65
CA ARG A 182 25.54 -6.37 -25.19
C ARG A 182 24.98 -7.25 -26.30
N SER A 183 25.87 -7.72 -27.20
CA SER A 183 25.46 -8.77 -28.14
C SER A 183 24.77 -9.90 -27.38
N TRP A 184 23.62 -10.34 -27.89
CA TRP A 184 22.77 -11.36 -27.31
C TRP A 184 23.59 -12.59 -26.90
N GLN A 185 23.74 -12.82 -25.58
CA GLN A 185 24.38 -14.02 -25.05
C GLN A 185 23.27 -14.97 -24.61
N THR A 186 23.17 -16.12 -25.24
CA THR A 186 22.11 -17.11 -25.03
C THR A 186 21.92 -17.46 -23.56
N GLN A 187 23.01 -17.68 -22.82
CA GLN A 187 22.93 -18.02 -21.39
C GLN A 187 22.29 -16.90 -20.55
N LYS A 188 22.61 -15.62 -20.81
CA LYS A 188 22.03 -14.49 -20.09
C LYS A 188 20.54 -14.30 -20.43
N ALA A 189 20.15 -14.62 -21.67
CA ALA A 189 18.76 -14.59 -22.08
C ALA A 189 17.94 -15.66 -21.32
N TYR A 190 18.48 -16.88 -21.17
CA TYR A 190 17.84 -17.92 -20.37
C TYR A 190 17.70 -17.51 -18.90
N VAL A 191 18.75 -16.93 -18.28
CA VAL A 191 18.68 -16.45 -16.90
C VAL A 191 17.60 -15.37 -16.75
N ALA A 192 17.52 -14.39 -17.66
CA ALA A 192 16.50 -13.36 -17.62
C ALA A 192 15.09 -13.96 -17.77
N LEU A 193 14.91 -14.90 -18.72
CA LEU A 193 13.65 -15.59 -18.92
C LEU A 193 13.25 -16.38 -17.67
N MET A 194 14.16 -17.13 -17.08
CA MET A 194 13.90 -17.90 -15.85
C MET A 194 13.50 -16.99 -14.68
N VAL A 195 14.22 -15.91 -14.44
CA VAL A 195 13.91 -14.96 -13.35
C VAL A 195 12.54 -14.32 -13.56
N ILE A 196 12.15 -14.01 -14.79
CA ILE A 196 10.88 -13.38 -15.12
C ILE A 196 9.73 -14.39 -15.12
N ALA A 197 9.88 -15.50 -15.84
CA ALA A 197 8.77 -16.40 -16.13
C ALA A 197 8.52 -17.45 -15.04
N LEU A 198 9.56 -17.93 -14.35
CA LEU A 198 9.40 -19.02 -13.37
C LEU A 198 8.50 -18.63 -12.18
N PRO A 199 8.63 -17.45 -11.55
CA PRO A 199 7.71 -17.08 -10.47
C PRO A 199 6.26 -17.01 -10.91
N ILE A 200 5.99 -16.56 -12.14
CA ILE A 200 4.64 -16.53 -12.74
C ILE A 200 4.13 -17.95 -12.96
N ALA A 201 4.95 -18.80 -13.59
CA ALA A 201 4.56 -20.17 -13.89
C ALA A 201 4.26 -20.98 -12.62
N LEU A 202 5.11 -20.87 -11.59
CA LEU A 202 4.90 -21.51 -10.29
C LEU A 202 3.65 -20.97 -9.60
N SER A 203 3.42 -19.65 -9.64
CA SER A 203 2.24 -19.03 -9.06
C SER A 203 0.97 -19.51 -9.73
N THR A 204 0.94 -19.45 -11.06
CA THR A 204 -0.21 -19.89 -11.86
C THR A 204 -0.46 -21.40 -11.69
N GLY A 205 0.60 -22.22 -11.70
CA GLY A 205 0.51 -23.65 -11.44
C GLY A 205 -0.08 -23.94 -10.05
N TRP A 206 0.40 -23.24 -9.03
CA TRP A 206 -0.14 -23.38 -7.67
C TRP A 206 -1.61 -22.92 -7.60
N TRP A 207 -1.96 -21.84 -8.27
CA TRP A 207 -3.33 -21.35 -8.32
C TRP A 207 -4.29 -22.39 -8.94
N LEU A 208 -3.86 -23.06 -10.03
CA LEU A 208 -4.66 -24.07 -10.72
C LEU A 208 -4.78 -25.38 -9.91
N LEU A 209 -3.71 -25.81 -9.25
CA LEU A 209 -3.63 -27.11 -8.59
C LEU A 209 -4.20 -27.11 -7.16
N LYS A 210 -4.00 -26.03 -6.40
CA LYS A 210 -4.41 -25.97 -5.01
C LYS A 210 -5.79 -25.35 -4.88
N GLN A 211 -6.79 -26.18 -4.67
CA GLN A 211 -8.13 -25.73 -4.31
C GLN A 211 -8.14 -25.07 -2.91
N PRO A 212 -9.02 -24.07 -2.67
CA PRO A 212 -9.23 -23.53 -1.34
C PRO A 212 -9.57 -24.64 -0.34
N ASN A 213 -9.07 -24.54 0.89
CA ASN A 213 -9.36 -25.52 1.94
C ASN A 213 -10.88 -25.53 2.26
N ALA A 214 -11.58 -26.55 1.78
CA ALA A 214 -13.02 -26.69 1.98
C ALA A 214 -13.41 -26.89 3.46
N ALA A 215 -12.49 -27.39 4.30
CA ALA A 215 -12.72 -27.64 5.74
C ALA A 215 -12.45 -26.41 6.62
N ALA A 216 -12.00 -25.29 6.05
CA ALA A 216 -11.79 -24.05 6.84
C ALA A 216 -13.15 -23.54 7.35
N PRO A 217 -13.23 -23.08 8.63
CA PRO A 217 -14.46 -22.55 9.19
C PRO A 217 -14.91 -21.32 8.39
N GLU A 218 -16.19 -21.30 8.04
CA GLU A 218 -16.82 -20.15 7.38
C GLU A 218 -17.41 -19.20 8.41
N LYS A 219 -17.38 -17.91 8.11
CA LYS A 219 -18.03 -16.87 8.90
C LYS A 219 -18.81 -15.96 7.97
N ASP A 220 -20.07 -15.75 8.31
CA ASP A 220 -20.93 -14.83 7.59
C ASP A 220 -20.65 -13.40 8.04
N ILE A 221 -20.37 -12.53 7.05
CA ILE A 221 -20.16 -11.10 7.25
C ILE A 221 -21.07 -10.35 6.30
N THR A 222 -21.84 -9.43 6.86
CA THR A 222 -22.71 -8.54 6.10
C THR A 222 -22.04 -7.17 6.04
N ALA A 223 -21.65 -6.73 4.84
CA ALA A 223 -21.12 -5.39 4.62
C ALA A 223 -22.23 -4.51 4.03
N ILE A 224 -22.54 -3.41 4.71
CA ILE A 224 -23.51 -2.43 4.24
C ILE A 224 -22.75 -1.28 3.58
N ALA A 225 -23.04 -1.06 2.31
CA ALA A 225 -22.51 0.05 1.53
C ALA A 225 -23.50 1.20 1.51
N THR A 226 -23.01 2.41 1.68
CA THR A 226 -23.80 3.64 1.66
C THR A 226 -23.29 4.62 0.61
N THR A 227 -24.11 5.63 0.29
CA THR A 227 -23.74 6.75 -0.59
C THR A 227 -23.78 8.09 0.16
N MET A 228 -23.59 8.03 1.48
CA MET A 228 -23.69 9.17 2.38
C MET A 228 -22.28 9.58 2.80
N GLY A 229 -21.67 10.54 2.10
CA GLY A 229 -20.33 11.07 2.42
C GLY A 229 -20.34 11.83 3.76
N GLY A 230 -19.19 11.91 4.41
CA GLY A 230 -19.05 12.61 5.70
C GLY A 230 -19.20 14.13 5.65
N THR A 231 -19.53 14.69 4.48
CA THR A 231 -19.82 16.12 4.26
C THR A 231 -21.29 16.38 3.96
N ASP A 232 -22.15 15.34 4.01
CA ASP A 232 -23.55 15.47 3.66
C ASP A 232 -24.30 16.22 4.74
N GLU A 233 -25.30 16.96 4.33
CA GLU A 233 -26.24 17.69 5.20
C GLU A 233 -27.16 16.75 6.02
N ILE A 234 -26.99 15.43 5.87
CA ILE A 234 -27.79 14.39 6.51
C ILE A 234 -27.24 14.08 7.89
N SER A 235 -28.06 14.19 8.92
CA SER A 235 -27.69 13.87 10.31
C SER A 235 -27.39 12.38 10.50
N ASP A 236 -26.54 12.03 11.48
CA ASP A 236 -26.24 10.64 11.83
C ASP A 236 -27.49 9.83 12.15
N ARG A 237 -28.52 10.45 12.72
CA ARG A 237 -29.81 9.82 12.98
C ARG A 237 -30.50 9.40 11.68
N GLU A 238 -30.52 10.26 10.67
CA GLU A 238 -31.12 9.96 9.36
C GLU A 238 -30.31 8.88 8.63
N LYS A 239 -28.98 8.95 8.67
CA LYS A 239 -28.10 7.89 8.12
C LYS A 239 -28.44 6.53 8.76
N MET A 240 -28.61 6.50 10.08
CA MET A 240 -28.95 5.27 10.81
C MET A 240 -30.36 4.76 10.47
N LEU A 241 -31.34 5.62 10.20
CA LEU A 241 -32.66 5.18 9.74
C LEU A 241 -32.59 4.50 8.36
N ILE A 242 -31.78 5.03 7.44
CA ILE A 242 -31.54 4.40 6.13
C ILE A 242 -30.87 3.04 6.29
N VAL A 243 -29.83 2.96 7.12
CA VAL A 243 -29.13 1.68 7.42
C VAL A 243 -30.08 0.68 8.07
N ASP A 244 -30.87 1.12 9.04
CA ASP A 244 -31.86 0.27 9.74
C ASP A 244 -32.91 -0.29 8.77
N SER A 245 -33.45 0.54 7.88
CA SER A 245 -34.40 0.10 6.85
C SER A 245 -33.78 -0.98 5.94
N LEU A 246 -32.54 -0.77 5.48
CA LEU A 246 -31.84 -1.73 4.61
C LEU A 246 -31.56 -3.05 5.33
N ALA A 247 -31.04 -2.97 6.55
CA ALA A 247 -30.64 -4.13 7.32
C ALA A 247 -31.84 -4.96 7.80
N THR A 248 -32.95 -4.30 8.14
CA THR A 248 -34.20 -4.96 8.60
C THR A 248 -34.94 -5.64 7.45
N CYS A 249 -34.91 -5.06 6.25
CA CYS A 249 -35.49 -5.69 5.06
C CYS A 249 -34.77 -6.98 4.66
N ASP A 250 -33.51 -7.13 5.07
CA ASP A 250 -32.70 -8.30 4.82
C ASP A 250 -32.80 -9.32 5.95
N LYS A 251 -33.58 -10.36 5.74
CA LYS A 251 -33.90 -11.39 6.74
C LYS A 251 -32.82 -12.45 6.95
N LYS A 252 -31.67 -12.36 6.27
CA LYS A 252 -30.60 -13.33 6.46
C LYS A 252 -29.91 -13.14 7.80
N PRO A 253 -29.59 -14.23 8.54
CA PRO A 253 -28.78 -14.14 9.75
C PRO A 253 -27.41 -13.52 9.44
N LYS A 254 -26.95 -12.65 10.32
CA LYS A 254 -25.71 -11.89 10.15
C LYS A 254 -24.82 -12.14 11.36
N GLY A 255 -23.69 -12.80 11.18
CA GLY A 255 -22.74 -12.98 12.27
C GLY A 255 -22.04 -11.66 12.65
N ILE A 256 -21.58 -10.92 11.65
CA ILE A 256 -20.95 -9.59 11.83
C ILE A 256 -21.55 -8.66 10.80
N THR A 257 -22.06 -7.51 11.23
CA THR A 257 -22.48 -6.41 10.34
C THR A 257 -21.40 -5.33 10.32
N LEU A 258 -20.86 -5.05 9.13
CA LEU A 258 -19.81 -4.09 8.90
C LEU A 258 -20.39 -2.85 8.20
N LEU A 259 -20.27 -1.70 8.84
CA LEU A 259 -20.71 -0.40 8.35
C LEU A 259 -19.51 0.44 7.87
N PRO A 260 -19.72 1.45 7.01
CA PRO A 260 -18.63 2.23 6.43
C PRO A 260 -17.86 3.09 7.45
N GLU A 261 -16.69 3.59 7.01
CA GLU A 261 -15.93 4.63 7.69
C GLU A 261 -16.76 5.93 7.78
N VAL A 262 -16.63 6.62 8.91
CA VAL A 262 -17.26 7.95 9.15
C VAL A 262 -18.77 7.96 8.87
N LEU A 263 -19.46 6.84 9.09
CA LEU A 263 -20.91 6.81 9.01
C LEU A 263 -21.52 7.70 10.10
N LEU A 264 -20.96 7.62 11.32
CA LEU A 264 -21.28 8.52 12.42
C LEU A 264 -20.28 9.68 12.39
N SER A 265 -20.72 10.85 11.93
CA SER A 265 -19.89 12.03 11.70
C SER A 265 -20.26 13.22 12.58
N ASP A 266 -21.44 13.18 13.21
CA ASP A 266 -21.88 14.21 14.15
C ASP A 266 -21.21 13.96 15.51
N ASP A 267 -21.00 14.97 16.29
CA ASP A 267 -20.40 15.03 17.64
C ASP A 267 -20.48 13.74 18.50
N VAL A 268 -19.82 12.66 18.08
CA VAL A 268 -19.77 11.40 18.84
C VAL A 268 -18.72 11.52 19.94
N TRP A 269 -19.16 11.64 21.19
CA TRP A 269 -18.29 11.72 22.36
C TRP A 269 -18.13 10.37 23.05
N LEU A 270 -16.92 9.87 23.20
CA LEU A 270 -16.66 8.54 23.78
C LEU A 270 -17.33 8.33 25.14
N ASN A 271 -17.25 9.32 26.03
CA ASN A 271 -17.81 9.24 27.38
C ASN A 271 -19.36 9.35 27.45
N ARG A 272 -20.00 9.85 26.38
CA ARG A 272 -21.46 10.02 26.31
C ARG A 272 -22.11 9.05 25.33
N PHE A 273 -21.34 8.46 24.41
CA PHE A 273 -21.85 7.59 23.36
C PHE A 273 -22.72 6.45 23.89
N PRO A 274 -22.34 5.70 24.96
CA PRO A 274 -23.17 4.63 25.49
C PRO A 274 -24.51 5.09 26.07
N LEU A 275 -24.68 6.38 26.32
CA LEU A 275 -25.90 6.97 26.88
C LEU A 275 -26.79 7.62 25.80
N GLY A 276 -26.34 7.65 24.55
CA GLY A 276 -27.00 8.37 23.46
C GLY A 276 -27.93 7.51 22.61
N ASP A 277 -28.82 8.19 21.85
CA ASP A 277 -29.79 7.55 20.97
C ASP A 277 -29.13 6.72 19.87
N LEU A 278 -27.96 7.12 19.36
CA LEU A 278 -27.23 6.39 18.33
C LEU A 278 -26.77 5.01 18.84
N TYR A 279 -26.26 4.95 20.09
CA TYR A 279 -25.89 3.70 20.71
C TYR A 279 -27.10 2.80 20.95
N ALA A 280 -28.20 3.38 21.47
CA ALA A 280 -29.47 2.67 21.65
C ALA A 280 -30.02 2.13 20.33
N GLY A 281 -29.93 2.91 19.23
CA GLY A 281 -30.30 2.49 17.90
C GLY A 281 -29.45 1.33 17.38
N LEU A 282 -28.12 1.36 17.54
CA LEU A 282 -27.23 0.25 17.18
C LEU A 282 -27.53 -1.01 18.00
N LYS A 283 -27.81 -0.88 19.28
CA LYS A 283 -28.25 -2.00 20.13
C LYS A 283 -29.60 -2.58 19.73
N HIS A 284 -30.56 -1.73 19.33
CA HIS A 284 -31.80 -2.21 18.72
C HIS A 284 -31.49 -2.96 17.42
N GLY A 285 -30.58 -2.45 16.60
CA GLY A 285 -30.12 -3.06 15.36
C GLY A 285 -29.53 -4.46 15.55
N ILE A 286 -28.85 -4.76 16.65
CA ILE A 286 -28.37 -6.13 16.93
C ILE A 286 -29.53 -7.13 16.89
N ARG A 287 -30.70 -6.77 17.42
CA ARG A 287 -31.87 -7.64 17.43
C ARG A 287 -32.63 -7.61 16.11
N SER A 288 -32.92 -6.40 15.59
CA SER A 288 -33.74 -6.20 14.40
C SER A 288 -33.05 -6.64 13.10
N TRP A 289 -31.72 -6.56 13.03
CA TRP A 289 -30.93 -6.99 11.89
C TRP A 289 -30.46 -8.44 11.98
N HIS A 290 -30.81 -9.16 13.05
CA HIS A 290 -30.36 -10.53 13.29
C HIS A 290 -28.83 -10.68 13.23
N THR A 291 -28.09 -9.78 13.87
CA THR A 291 -26.61 -9.76 13.91
C THR A 291 -26.11 -9.89 15.34
N ASP A 292 -24.93 -10.53 15.51
CA ASP A 292 -24.30 -10.68 16.83
C ASP A 292 -23.41 -9.48 17.17
N ASN A 293 -22.81 -8.88 16.15
CA ASN A 293 -21.86 -7.79 16.28
C ASN A 293 -22.05 -6.75 15.20
N ILE A 294 -21.99 -5.47 15.54
CA ILE A 294 -22.01 -4.33 14.62
C ILE A 294 -20.67 -3.62 14.74
N ILE A 295 -19.99 -3.41 13.61
CA ILE A 295 -18.76 -2.61 13.52
C ILE A 295 -19.09 -1.39 12.67
N VAL A 296 -18.91 -0.18 13.22
CA VAL A 296 -19.28 1.10 12.60
C VAL A 296 -18.14 2.10 12.65
N GLY A 297 -17.92 2.83 11.56
CA GLY A 297 -16.97 3.94 11.50
C GLY A 297 -17.56 5.22 12.10
N ALA A 298 -16.79 5.92 12.92
CA ALA A 298 -17.19 7.14 13.61
C ALA A 298 -16.09 8.19 13.65
N LEU A 299 -16.49 9.48 13.62
CA LEU A 299 -15.65 10.58 14.08
C LEU A 299 -15.83 10.71 15.59
N LEU A 300 -14.79 10.35 16.34
CA LEU A 300 -14.85 10.22 17.79
C LEU A 300 -14.13 11.36 18.48
N ASN A 301 -14.83 12.07 19.36
CA ASN A 301 -14.25 13.05 20.26
C ASN A 301 -13.96 12.38 21.61
N VAL A 302 -12.70 12.44 22.03
CA VAL A 302 -12.27 11.91 23.34
C VAL A 302 -11.87 13.08 24.21
N PRO A 303 -12.51 13.27 25.37
CA PRO A 303 -12.10 14.30 26.32
C PRO A 303 -10.64 14.11 26.73
N ASP A 304 -9.86 15.18 26.67
CA ASP A 304 -8.43 15.17 27.00
C ASP A 304 -8.22 15.94 28.31
N ALA A 305 -7.65 15.29 29.32
CA ALA A 305 -7.33 15.92 30.60
C ALA A 305 -6.04 16.77 30.54
N GLU A 306 -5.15 16.50 29.57
CA GLU A 306 -3.81 17.10 29.50
C GLU A 306 -3.67 18.21 28.46
N GLY A 307 -4.69 18.47 27.65
CA GLY A 307 -4.71 19.61 26.70
C GLY A 307 -3.70 19.54 25.57
N LEU A 308 -3.25 18.36 25.17
CA LEU A 308 -2.17 18.16 24.21
C LEU A 308 -2.57 18.40 22.74
N HIS A 309 -3.86 18.33 22.38
CA HIS A 309 -4.39 18.62 21.05
C HIS A 309 -5.78 19.23 21.16
N VAL A 310 -5.83 20.55 21.21
CA VAL A 310 -7.02 21.31 21.60
C VAL A 310 -7.65 21.97 20.39
N GLU A 311 -8.85 21.52 19.98
CA GLU A 311 -9.86 22.41 19.45
C GLU A 311 -10.77 22.84 20.61
N GLU A 312 -10.69 24.15 20.99
CA GLU A 312 -11.62 24.74 21.94
C GLU A 312 -12.97 24.91 21.26
N ARG A 313 -13.97 24.11 21.62
CA ARG A 313 -15.36 24.54 21.43
C ARG A 313 -15.71 25.51 22.55
N MET A 314 -15.75 26.80 22.22
CA MET A 314 -16.11 27.89 23.15
C MET A 314 -17.40 27.65 23.95
N ALA A 315 -18.33 26.79 23.45
CA ALA A 315 -19.60 26.53 24.12
C ALA A 315 -19.52 25.55 25.30
N LEU A 316 -18.47 24.71 25.40
CA LEU A 316 -18.41 23.63 26.41
C LEU A 316 -17.19 23.72 27.32
N GLN A 317 -16.23 24.61 27.08
CA GLN A 317 -14.94 24.72 27.81
C GLN A 317 -14.23 23.37 28.02
N GLN A 318 -14.39 22.44 27.10
CA GLN A 318 -13.87 21.08 27.21
C GLN A 318 -12.83 20.86 26.12
N HIS A 319 -11.61 20.56 26.52
CA HIS A 319 -10.53 20.14 25.63
C HIS A 319 -10.81 18.70 25.15
N TYR A 320 -10.58 18.41 23.88
CA TYR A 320 -10.77 17.08 23.32
C TYR A 320 -9.85 16.80 22.15
N SER A 321 -9.56 15.53 21.93
CA SER A 321 -8.88 15.03 20.75
C SER A 321 -9.88 14.35 19.83
N ARG A 322 -9.81 14.65 18.52
CA ARG A 322 -10.69 14.05 17.51
C ARG A 322 -9.98 12.90 16.82
N TYR A 323 -10.66 11.79 16.66
CA TYR A 323 -10.14 10.58 16.01
C TYR A 323 -11.10 10.06 14.94
N ASN A 324 -10.54 9.46 13.89
CA ASN A 324 -11.26 8.57 13.00
C ASN A 324 -11.20 7.16 13.63
N ALA A 325 -12.35 6.56 13.89
CA ALA A 325 -12.46 5.36 14.72
C ALA A 325 -13.36 4.29 14.11
N ALA A 326 -13.12 3.03 14.47
CA ALA A 326 -14.06 1.93 14.35
C ALA A 326 -14.55 1.52 15.75
N LEU A 327 -15.85 1.47 15.92
CA LEU A 327 -16.52 1.03 17.14
C LEU A 327 -17.18 -0.32 16.89
N MET A 328 -16.99 -1.27 17.79
CA MET A 328 -17.72 -2.54 17.79
C MET A 328 -18.65 -2.60 18.98
N ILE A 329 -19.91 -2.94 18.71
CA ILE A 329 -20.96 -3.14 19.70
C ILE A 329 -21.51 -4.56 19.52
N ASN A 330 -21.71 -5.27 20.61
CA ASN A 330 -22.29 -6.61 20.61
C ASN A 330 -23.50 -6.75 21.53
N ALA A 331 -24.11 -7.92 21.50
CA ALA A 331 -25.28 -8.23 22.33
C ALA A 331 -24.99 -8.17 23.85
N SER A 332 -23.74 -8.36 24.26
CA SER A 332 -23.29 -8.32 25.66
C SER A 332 -22.93 -6.94 26.19
N ASP A 333 -23.31 -5.87 25.47
CA ASP A 333 -22.99 -4.48 25.83
C ASP A 333 -21.49 -4.13 25.85
N THR A 334 -20.67 -4.92 25.17
CA THR A 334 -19.25 -4.62 25.07
C THR A 334 -19.03 -3.61 23.96
N LEU A 335 -18.40 -2.47 24.30
CA LEU A 335 -17.91 -1.49 23.36
C LEU A 335 -16.41 -1.67 23.18
N SER A 336 -15.99 -2.02 21.96
CA SER A 336 -14.57 -2.09 21.59
C SER A 336 -14.23 -0.96 20.64
N LEU A 337 -13.02 -0.43 20.76
CA LEU A 337 -12.55 0.75 20.03
C LEU A 337 -11.25 0.46 19.29
N LYS A 338 -11.16 0.92 18.02
CA LYS A 338 -9.93 1.00 17.24
C LYS A 338 -9.83 2.39 16.64
N LEU A 339 -8.73 3.09 16.86
CA LEU A 339 -8.44 4.39 16.29
C LEU A 339 -7.56 4.25 15.03
N LYS A 340 -7.80 5.09 14.01
CA LYS A 340 -7.00 5.12 12.77
C LYS A 340 -5.56 5.51 13.08
N LYS A 341 -4.59 4.88 12.42
CA LYS A 341 -3.15 5.07 12.64
C LYS A 341 -2.40 5.59 11.43
N VAL A 342 -2.82 5.20 10.22
CA VAL A 342 -2.20 5.66 8.98
C VAL A 342 -3.16 6.61 8.28
N TYR A 343 -2.75 7.86 8.20
CA TYR A 343 -3.55 8.96 7.67
C TYR A 343 -3.17 9.27 6.22
N VAL A 344 -4.14 9.82 5.47
CA VAL A 344 -3.85 10.43 4.17
C VAL A 344 -2.97 11.67 4.41
N PRO A 345 -1.74 11.70 3.87
CA PRO A 345 -0.82 12.80 4.12
C PRO A 345 -1.42 14.15 3.73
N LEU A 346 -1.28 15.16 4.59
CA LEU A 346 -1.73 16.55 4.42
C LEU A 346 -3.25 16.74 4.24
N ALA A 347 -4.03 15.67 4.19
CA ALA A 347 -5.49 15.73 4.15
C ALA A 347 -6.10 15.45 5.53
N GLU A 348 -5.70 14.38 6.17
CA GLU A 348 -6.23 13.96 7.47
C GLU A 348 -5.35 14.43 8.63
N TYR A 349 -4.04 14.48 8.42
CA TYR A 349 -3.06 14.80 9.44
C TYR A 349 -1.94 15.68 8.87
N VAL A 350 -1.51 16.68 9.64
CA VAL A 350 -0.31 17.49 9.38
C VAL A 350 0.66 17.29 10.53
N PRO A 351 1.90 16.84 10.26
CA PRO A 351 2.93 16.77 11.29
C PRO A 351 3.20 18.12 11.94
N SER A 352 3.50 18.13 13.24
CA SER A 352 3.71 19.36 14.01
C SER A 352 4.80 20.27 13.43
N TYR A 353 5.85 19.69 12.82
CA TYR A 353 6.93 20.46 12.16
C TYR A 353 6.49 21.16 10.86
N LEU A 354 5.28 20.90 10.36
CA LEU A 354 4.65 21.59 9.22
C LEU A 354 3.44 22.44 9.62
N SER A 355 3.16 22.59 10.90
CA SER A 355 2.03 23.42 11.39
C SER A 355 2.06 24.85 10.86
N PHE A 356 3.26 25.37 10.57
CA PHE A 356 3.46 26.71 9.97
C PHE A 356 2.81 26.88 8.59
N LEU A 357 2.48 25.79 7.89
CA LEU A 357 1.80 25.84 6.58
C LEU A 357 0.29 26.14 6.71
N HIS A 358 -0.27 26.12 7.91
CA HIS A 358 -1.68 26.38 8.20
C HIS A 358 -2.67 25.65 7.25
N LEU A 359 -2.35 24.39 6.91
CA LEU A 359 -3.18 23.60 6.02
C LEU A 359 -4.49 23.22 6.70
N LYS A 360 -5.60 23.44 6.02
CA LYS A 360 -6.89 22.91 6.47
C LYS A 360 -6.93 21.40 6.32
N THR A 361 -7.06 20.68 7.42
CA THR A 361 -7.17 19.23 7.49
C THR A 361 -8.31 18.84 8.41
N TYR A 362 -8.61 17.53 8.48
CA TYR A 362 -9.57 17.02 9.46
C TYR A 362 -9.11 17.14 10.91
N GLY A 363 -7.81 17.41 11.16
CA GLY A 363 -7.26 17.65 12.50
C GLY A 363 -7.26 16.42 13.40
N PHE A 364 -7.13 15.21 12.84
CA PHE A 364 -7.12 13.99 13.65
C PHE A 364 -5.86 13.89 14.52
N ALA A 365 -6.07 13.48 15.78
CA ALA A 365 -5.00 13.17 16.70
C ALA A 365 -4.43 11.77 16.45
N LYS A 366 -3.15 11.56 16.76
CA LYS A 366 -2.51 10.24 16.67
C LYS A 366 -3.05 9.30 17.75
N ASP A 367 -3.28 8.04 17.38
CA ASP A 367 -3.75 6.98 18.27
C ASP A 367 -2.76 6.73 19.43
N PRO A 368 -3.16 6.95 20.69
CA PRO A 368 -2.36 6.60 21.87
C PRO A 368 -2.45 5.11 22.22
N TYR A 369 -3.41 4.37 21.65
CA TYR A 369 -3.67 2.96 21.98
C TYR A 369 -3.16 2.05 20.86
N ASN A 370 -2.71 0.85 21.20
CA ASN A 370 -2.20 -0.10 20.21
C ASN A 370 -3.20 -1.23 19.90
N THR A 371 -4.47 -0.91 19.75
CA THR A 371 -5.53 -1.87 19.42
C THR A 371 -5.81 -1.85 17.91
N ASN A 372 -5.51 -2.96 17.22
CA ASN A 372 -5.80 -3.12 15.79
C ASN A 372 -6.77 -4.28 15.52
N HIS A 373 -7.25 -4.96 16.56
CA HIS A 373 -8.06 -6.17 16.44
C HIS A 373 -9.29 -6.12 17.32
N PHE A 374 -10.37 -6.73 16.80
CA PHE A 374 -11.50 -7.12 17.62
C PHE A 374 -11.54 -8.63 17.77
N ASP A 375 -11.88 -9.09 18.98
CA ASP A 375 -12.08 -10.51 19.30
C ASP A 375 -13.59 -10.80 19.25
N ILE A 376 -14.00 -11.68 18.34
CA ILE A 376 -15.39 -12.06 18.11
C ILE A 376 -15.48 -13.58 18.08
N ASP A 377 -16.23 -14.18 18.99
CA ASP A 377 -16.42 -15.64 19.10
C ASP A 377 -15.09 -16.41 19.16
N GLY A 378 -14.11 -15.90 19.89
CA GLY A 378 -12.77 -16.49 19.99
C GLY A 378 -11.92 -16.40 18.73
N LYS A 379 -12.38 -15.67 17.71
CA LYS A 379 -11.64 -15.35 16.49
C LYS A 379 -11.19 -13.90 16.51
N LYS A 380 -10.01 -13.67 15.96
CA LYS A 380 -9.37 -12.35 15.94
C LYS A 380 -9.43 -11.72 14.56
N TYR A 381 -10.02 -10.54 14.47
CA TYR A 381 -10.20 -9.81 13.24
C TYR A 381 -9.34 -8.55 13.26
N PHE A 382 -8.47 -8.38 12.26
CA PHE A 382 -7.79 -7.10 12.05
C PHE A 382 -8.79 -6.08 11.50
N ILE A 383 -8.84 -4.91 12.10
CA ILE A 383 -9.73 -3.82 11.69
C ILE A 383 -8.90 -2.76 10.96
N GLY A 384 -9.16 -2.59 9.67
CA GLY A 384 -8.54 -1.57 8.84
C GLY A 384 -9.49 -0.39 8.58
N ILE A 385 -8.99 0.84 8.68
CA ILE A 385 -9.74 2.04 8.34
C ILE A 385 -9.12 2.68 7.11
N CYS A 386 -9.84 2.63 6.00
CA CYS A 386 -9.56 3.33 4.75
C CYS A 386 -8.09 3.25 4.30
N TYR A 387 -7.37 4.38 4.29
CA TYR A 387 -6.00 4.50 3.80
C TYR A 387 -4.99 3.53 4.44
N GLU A 388 -5.29 2.99 5.61
CA GLU A 388 -4.43 2.00 6.28
C GLU A 388 -4.13 0.78 5.39
N VAL A 389 -5.05 0.39 4.50
CA VAL A 389 -4.85 -0.74 3.58
C VAL A 389 -3.77 -0.47 2.53
N VAL A 390 -3.53 0.79 2.19
CA VAL A 390 -2.50 1.15 1.22
C VAL A 390 -1.10 0.88 1.77
N ASN A 391 -0.94 0.99 3.10
CA ASN A 391 0.31 0.71 3.78
C ASN A 391 0.44 -0.79 4.11
N SER A 392 1.13 -1.54 3.23
CA SER A 392 1.38 -2.96 3.38
C SER A 392 2.05 -3.32 4.70
N LEU A 393 3.11 -2.58 5.09
CA LEU A 393 3.85 -2.86 6.31
C LEU A 393 3.00 -2.64 7.56
N PHE A 394 2.17 -1.59 7.58
CA PHE A 394 1.31 -1.34 8.72
C PHE A 394 0.39 -2.54 9.00
N ILE A 395 -0.31 -3.04 7.97
CA ILE A 395 -1.17 -4.22 8.13
C ILE A 395 -0.33 -5.40 8.59
N THR A 396 0.68 -5.77 7.79
CA THR A 396 1.47 -6.98 8.01
C THR A 396 2.12 -7.02 9.40
N GLN A 397 2.70 -5.90 9.86
CA GLN A 397 3.34 -5.80 11.16
C GLN A 397 2.36 -5.72 12.34
N SER A 398 1.13 -5.29 12.07
CA SER A 398 0.06 -5.25 13.07
C SER A 398 -0.61 -6.60 13.31
N LEU A 399 -0.48 -7.55 12.39
CA LEU A 399 -1.11 -8.87 12.53
C LEU A 399 -0.54 -9.65 13.72
N LYS A 400 -1.43 -10.43 14.34
CA LYS A 400 -1.10 -11.44 15.35
C LYS A 400 -1.19 -12.83 14.71
N GLU A 401 -0.45 -13.80 15.22
CA GLU A 401 -0.42 -15.17 14.66
C GLU A 401 -1.80 -15.83 14.55
N ASN A 402 -2.72 -15.45 15.42
CA ASN A 402 -4.09 -15.94 15.46
C ASN A 402 -5.11 -14.98 14.79
N THR A 403 -4.66 -14.04 13.96
CA THR A 403 -5.58 -13.21 13.17
C THR A 403 -6.25 -14.07 12.10
N ASN A 404 -7.57 -13.94 11.95
CA ASN A 404 -8.35 -14.83 11.08
C ASN A 404 -8.90 -14.18 9.80
N ALA A 405 -9.10 -12.87 9.80
CA ALA A 405 -9.55 -12.10 8.66
C ALA A 405 -9.23 -10.60 8.81
N ILE A 406 -9.35 -9.87 7.73
CA ILE A 406 -9.24 -8.40 7.67
C ILE A 406 -10.65 -7.85 7.41
N LEU A 407 -11.13 -6.98 8.30
CA LEU A 407 -12.37 -6.24 8.13
C LEU A 407 -12.05 -4.77 7.90
N MET A 408 -12.58 -4.20 6.84
CA MET A 408 -12.28 -2.83 6.44
C MET A 408 -13.50 -1.94 6.38
N LEU A 409 -13.35 -0.77 7.00
CA LEU A 409 -14.26 0.34 6.87
C LEU A 409 -13.61 1.39 5.96
N SER A 410 -14.32 1.85 4.95
CA SER A 410 -13.78 2.81 3.98
C SER A 410 -14.79 3.88 3.63
N SER A 411 -14.32 5.09 3.33
CA SER A 411 -15.07 6.12 2.62
C SER A 411 -14.30 6.46 1.36
N GLU A 412 -14.88 6.13 0.22
CA GLU A 412 -14.28 6.39 -1.08
C GLU A 412 -14.82 7.66 -1.76
N SER A 413 -15.61 8.46 -1.06
CA SER A 413 -16.00 9.82 -1.47
C SER A 413 -14.76 10.68 -1.78
N PHE A 414 -13.64 10.38 -1.12
CA PHE A 414 -12.34 10.95 -1.41
C PHE A 414 -11.94 10.84 -2.89
N PHE A 415 -12.34 9.80 -3.61
CA PHE A 415 -12.00 9.65 -5.03
C PHE A 415 -12.88 10.49 -5.97
N GLY A 416 -13.90 11.20 -5.47
CA GLY A 416 -14.84 11.97 -6.30
C GLY A 416 -15.38 11.13 -7.46
N GLU A 417 -15.24 11.60 -8.69
CA GLU A 417 -15.67 10.87 -9.89
C GLU A 417 -14.60 9.88 -10.43
N SER A 418 -13.45 9.77 -9.76
CA SER A 418 -12.35 8.94 -10.28
C SER A 418 -12.59 7.45 -10.09
N GLU A 419 -13.10 6.79 -11.09
CA GLU A 419 -13.21 5.33 -11.11
C GLU A 419 -11.83 4.65 -11.13
N THR A 420 -10.83 5.29 -11.75
CA THR A 420 -9.44 4.81 -11.77
C THR A 420 -8.87 4.65 -10.35
N GLY A 421 -9.02 5.66 -9.50
CA GLY A 421 -8.55 5.59 -8.11
C GLY A 421 -9.21 4.45 -7.34
N ARG A 422 -10.53 4.29 -7.48
CA ARG A 422 -11.30 3.20 -6.84
C ARG A 422 -10.84 1.81 -7.29
N GLN A 423 -10.64 1.62 -8.59
CA GLN A 423 -10.18 0.34 -9.14
C GLN A 423 -8.76 0.00 -8.65
N GLN A 424 -7.85 0.97 -8.61
CA GLN A 424 -6.52 0.77 -8.06
C GLN A 424 -6.59 0.44 -6.57
N TYR A 425 -7.44 1.12 -5.80
CA TYR A 425 -7.64 0.87 -4.38
C TYR A 425 -8.19 -0.55 -4.13
N MET A 426 -9.19 -0.98 -4.89
CA MET A 426 -9.69 -2.36 -4.87
C MET A 426 -8.55 -3.36 -5.13
N ASN A 427 -7.73 -3.12 -6.15
CA ASN A 427 -6.62 -4.00 -6.50
C ASN A 427 -5.54 -4.06 -5.39
N ILE A 428 -5.28 -2.95 -4.70
CA ILE A 428 -4.41 -2.92 -3.53
C ILE A 428 -4.99 -3.77 -2.39
N CYS A 429 -6.28 -3.67 -2.12
CA CYS A 429 -6.95 -4.51 -1.12
C CYS A 429 -6.80 -6.01 -1.42
N ARG A 430 -6.89 -6.40 -2.70
CA ARG A 430 -6.67 -7.79 -3.13
C ARG A 430 -5.26 -8.28 -2.78
N LEU A 431 -4.24 -7.42 -2.96
CA LEU A 431 -2.88 -7.75 -2.56
C LEU A 431 -2.73 -7.85 -1.04
N ARG A 432 -3.41 -6.99 -0.26
CA ARG A 432 -3.39 -7.11 1.21
C ARG A 432 -3.92 -8.44 1.70
N ALA A 433 -5.00 -8.92 1.09
CA ALA A 433 -5.53 -10.26 1.38
C ALA A 433 -4.51 -11.35 1.00
N LEU A 434 -3.94 -11.28 -0.21
CA LEU A 434 -2.99 -12.27 -0.72
C LEU A 434 -1.70 -12.33 0.10
N GLU A 435 -1.02 -11.21 0.30
CA GLU A 435 0.30 -11.19 0.96
C GLU A 435 0.23 -11.63 2.43
N ASN A 436 -0.92 -11.38 3.07
CA ASN A 436 -1.15 -11.82 4.44
C ASN A 436 -1.86 -13.18 4.54
N SER A 437 -2.28 -13.77 3.42
CA SER A 437 -3.06 -15.01 3.36
C SER A 437 -4.35 -14.97 4.19
N LEU A 438 -4.96 -13.79 4.31
CA LEU A 438 -6.18 -13.55 5.07
C LEU A 438 -7.32 -13.11 4.14
N PRO A 439 -8.55 -13.62 4.31
CA PRO A 439 -9.70 -13.07 3.60
C PRO A 439 -9.94 -11.63 4.07
N LEU A 440 -10.49 -10.81 3.16
CA LEU A 440 -10.77 -9.41 3.42
C LEU A 440 -12.21 -9.08 3.02
N VAL A 441 -12.95 -8.45 3.94
CA VAL A 441 -14.28 -7.87 3.65
C VAL A 441 -14.22 -6.37 3.88
N LYS A 442 -14.71 -5.61 2.91
CA LYS A 442 -14.73 -4.15 2.95
C LYS A 442 -16.15 -3.63 2.81
N SER A 443 -16.60 -2.85 3.81
CA SER A 443 -17.72 -1.94 3.70
C SER A 443 -17.22 -0.59 3.18
N SER A 444 -18.04 0.12 2.40
CA SER A 444 -17.62 1.39 1.81
C SER A 444 -18.76 2.39 1.70
N ASN A 445 -18.42 3.65 1.96
CA ASN A 445 -19.26 4.80 1.60
C ASN A 445 -18.76 5.34 0.26
N ASP A 446 -19.67 5.56 -0.71
CA ASP A 446 -19.39 6.02 -2.08
C ASP A 446 -18.32 5.21 -2.85
N GLY A 447 -18.15 3.95 -2.51
CA GLY A 447 -17.05 3.16 -3.01
C GLY A 447 -17.40 1.79 -3.54
N ILE A 448 -16.44 0.89 -3.51
CA ILE A 448 -16.60 -0.51 -3.87
C ILE A 448 -16.69 -1.33 -2.58
N VAL A 449 -17.89 -1.88 -2.31
CA VAL A 449 -18.04 -2.95 -1.31
C VAL A 449 -17.53 -4.24 -1.89
N MET A 450 -16.77 -5.03 -1.11
CA MET A 450 -16.18 -6.26 -1.65
C MET A 450 -15.84 -7.29 -0.58
N ALA A 451 -15.80 -8.55 -1.03
CA ALA A 451 -15.24 -9.69 -0.33
C ALA A 451 -14.14 -10.32 -1.19
N VAL A 452 -12.99 -10.59 -0.56
CA VAL A 452 -11.78 -11.10 -1.20
C VAL A 452 -11.29 -12.33 -0.46
N THR A 453 -10.94 -13.38 -1.17
CA THR A 453 -10.35 -14.60 -0.59
C THR A 453 -8.94 -14.34 -0.07
N ALA A 454 -8.41 -15.23 0.77
CA ALA A 454 -7.02 -15.23 1.20
C ALA A 454 -5.98 -15.35 0.05
N ARG A 455 -6.44 -15.59 -1.19
CA ARG A 455 -5.62 -15.63 -2.42
C ARG A 455 -5.74 -14.37 -3.29
N GLY A 456 -6.43 -13.34 -2.78
CA GLY A 456 -6.65 -12.10 -3.53
C GLY A 456 -7.72 -12.20 -4.63
N GLU A 457 -8.52 -13.27 -4.66
CA GLU A 457 -9.60 -13.45 -5.62
C GLU A 457 -10.86 -12.73 -5.12
N LEU A 458 -11.52 -12.00 -6.00
CA LEU A 458 -12.81 -11.37 -5.69
C LEU A 458 -13.88 -12.46 -5.59
N GLN A 459 -14.53 -12.59 -4.44
CA GLN A 459 -15.76 -13.36 -4.30
C GLN A 459 -16.95 -12.53 -4.77
N GLU A 460 -16.99 -11.27 -4.33
CA GLU A 460 -17.96 -10.29 -4.75
C GLU A 460 -17.32 -8.90 -4.70
N ALA A 461 -17.66 -8.04 -5.63
CA ALA A 461 -17.29 -6.63 -5.62
C ALA A 461 -18.35 -5.82 -6.37
N LYS A 462 -18.87 -4.75 -5.74
CA LYS A 462 -19.89 -3.90 -6.33
C LYS A 462 -19.62 -2.43 -6.04
N ARG A 463 -19.66 -1.62 -7.11
CA ARG A 463 -19.64 -0.15 -6.99
C ARG A 463 -20.96 0.33 -6.40
N THR A 464 -20.88 1.07 -5.32
CA THR A 464 -22.06 1.62 -4.63
C THR A 464 -22.55 2.85 -5.36
N VAL A 465 -23.70 2.75 -6.00
CA VAL A 465 -24.45 3.88 -6.61
C VAL A 465 -25.76 4.14 -5.86
N ARG A 466 -26.16 3.20 -5.03
CA ARG A 466 -27.28 3.27 -4.07
C ARG A 466 -26.90 2.42 -2.87
N PRO A 467 -27.41 2.71 -1.67
CA PRO A 467 -27.18 1.87 -0.50
C PRO A 467 -27.48 0.39 -0.80
N TYR A 468 -26.61 -0.50 -0.34
CA TYR A 468 -26.63 -1.91 -0.70
C TYR A 468 -26.14 -2.79 0.44
N VAL A 469 -26.75 -3.97 0.60
CA VAL A 469 -26.34 -5.00 1.56
C VAL A 469 -25.65 -6.12 0.81
N MET A 470 -24.39 -6.40 1.13
CA MET A 470 -23.59 -7.51 0.61
C MET A 470 -23.42 -8.57 1.69
N HIS A 471 -23.68 -9.83 1.33
CA HIS A 471 -23.41 -10.98 2.19
C HIS A 471 -22.18 -11.74 1.70
N ALA A 472 -21.23 -11.95 2.57
CA ALA A 472 -20.02 -12.70 2.26
C ALA A 472 -19.82 -13.82 3.29
N ALA A 473 -19.86 -15.06 2.82
CA ALA A 473 -19.38 -16.20 3.57
C ALA A 473 -17.87 -16.34 3.31
N ILE A 474 -17.05 -15.93 4.29
CA ILE A 474 -15.59 -15.97 4.16
C ILE A 474 -15.00 -17.19 4.87
N ARG A 475 -14.01 -17.80 4.26
CA ARG A 475 -13.24 -18.88 4.89
C ARG A 475 -12.11 -18.28 5.72
N LEU A 476 -12.19 -18.44 7.04
CA LEU A 476 -11.19 -17.96 7.96
C LEU A 476 -9.85 -18.67 7.74
N SER A 477 -8.75 -17.93 7.89
CA SER A 477 -7.40 -18.46 7.72
C SER A 477 -6.46 -17.92 8.81
N VAL A 478 -5.16 -18.12 8.64
CA VAL A 478 -4.11 -17.60 9.53
C VAL A 478 -3.09 -16.83 8.69
N PRO A 479 -2.37 -15.86 9.27
CA PRO A 479 -1.42 -15.06 8.55
C PRO A 479 -0.32 -15.90 7.88
N SER A 480 0.13 -15.45 6.73
CA SER A 480 1.30 -15.98 6.04
C SER A 480 2.58 -15.73 6.85
N CYS A 481 3.68 -16.42 6.51
CA CYS A 481 4.99 -16.16 7.12
C CYS A 481 5.54 -14.76 6.81
N TYR A 482 4.97 -14.04 5.87
CA TYR A 482 5.40 -12.69 5.51
C TYR A 482 5.35 -11.71 6.69
N HIS A 483 4.41 -11.87 7.63
CA HIS A 483 4.35 -11.01 8.82
C HIS A 483 5.62 -11.09 9.70
N VAL A 484 6.32 -12.24 9.68
CA VAL A 484 7.63 -12.39 10.33
C VAL A 484 8.72 -11.80 9.45
N VAL A 485 8.74 -12.15 8.16
CA VAL A 485 9.76 -11.69 7.20
C VAL A 485 9.80 -10.16 7.13
N ALA A 486 8.66 -9.50 7.09
CA ALA A 486 8.56 -8.05 7.00
C ALA A 486 9.24 -7.31 8.15
N LYS A 487 9.30 -7.89 9.35
CA LYS A 487 9.98 -7.29 10.52
C LYS A 487 11.50 -7.28 10.36
N TYR A 488 12.07 -8.31 9.75
CA TYR A 488 13.51 -8.50 9.62
C TYR A 488 14.07 -8.01 8.28
N LEU A 489 13.21 -7.72 7.31
CA LEU A 489 13.60 -7.28 5.96
C LEU A 489 14.61 -6.13 5.95
N PRO A 490 14.43 -5.01 6.68
CA PRO A 490 15.37 -3.90 6.61
C PRO A 490 16.75 -4.26 7.16
N TYR A 491 16.81 -5.06 8.22
CA TYR A 491 18.08 -5.53 8.79
C TYR A 491 18.85 -6.42 7.81
N PHE A 492 18.14 -7.32 7.12
CA PHE A 492 18.71 -8.15 6.07
C PHE A 492 19.25 -7.31 4.90
N LEU A 493 18.50 -6.33 4.42
CA LEU A 493 18.92 -5.44 3.34
C LEU A 493 20.14 -4.60 3.73
N MET A 494 20.18 -4.07 4.95
CA MET A 494 21.31 -3.32 5.49
C MET A 494 22.55 -4.22 5.64
N ALA A 495 22.38 -5.46 6.12
CA ALA A 495 23.49 -6.42 6.21
C ALA A 495 24.07 -6.75 4.83
N LEU A 496 23.24 -6.92 3.80
CA LEU A 496 23.73 -7.13 2.43
C LEU A 496 24.47 -5.90 1.88
N LEU A 497 24.03 -4.69 2.17
CA LEU A 497 24.76 -3.47 1.79
C LEU A 497 26.11 -3.41 2.52
N GLY A 498 26.15 -3.72 3.81
CA GLY A 498 27.39 -3.81 4.59
C GLY A 498 28.36 -4.84 4.02
N LEU A 499 27.86 -6.04 3.67
CA LEU A 499 28.66 -7.09 3.04
C LEU A 499 29.25 -6.63 1.69
N LEU A 500 28.48 -5.95 0.85
CA LEU A 500 28.98 -5.40 -0.42
C LEU A 500 30.12 -4.39 -0.20
N LEU A 501 30.04 -3.56 0.85
CA LEU A 501 31.12 -2.64 1.23
C LEU A 501 32.38 -3.42 1.64
N VAL A 502 32.25 -4.39 2.54
CA VAL A 502 33.38 -5.22 3.02
C VAL A 502 34.04 -5.92 1.84
N LEU A 503 33.26 -6.60 0.99
CA LEU A 503 33.80 -7.26 -0.19
C LEU A 503 34.53 -6.28 -1.13
N SER A 504 34.02 -5.07 -1.31
CA SER A 504 34.66 -4.03 -2.13
C SER A 504 36.01 -3.60 -1.57
N VAL A 505 36.18 -3.54 -0.26
CA VAL A 505 37.42 -3.21 0.42
C VAL A 505 38.42 -4.40 0.30
N CYS A 506 37.99 -5.61 0.64
CA CYS A 506 38.81 -6.81 0.59
C CYS A 506 39.36 -7.09 -0.81
N PHE A 507 38.54 -7.02 -1.85
CA PHE A 507 38.99 -7.19 -3.23
C PHE A 507 40.01 -6.13 -3.65
N ARG A 508 39.92 -4.92 -3.10
CA ARG A 508 40.84 -3.83 -3.40
C ARG A 508 42.22 -4.10 -2.79
N GLU A 509 42.26 -4.55 -1.55
CA GLU A 509 43.53 -4.88 -0.87
C GLU A 509 44.24 -6.06 -1.54
N THR A 510 43.48 -7.10 -1.91
CA THR A 510 44.03 -8.26 -2.62
C THR A 510 44.67 -7.87 -3.97
N PHE A 511 44.02 -6.96 -4.74
CA PHE A 511 44.57 -6.44 -5.99
C PHE A 511 45.75 -5.51 -5.78
N ALA A 512 45.77 -4.70 -4.72
CA ALA A 512 46.92 -3.85 -4.40
C ALA A 512 48.14 -4.68 -4.02
N ILE A 513 47.98 -5.69 -3.19
CA ILE A 513 49.05 -6.63 -2.78
C ILE A 513 49.57 -7.42 -3.99
N ALA A 514 48.71 -7.92 -4.87
CA ALA A 514 49.09 -8.62 -6.08
C ALA A 514 49.86 -7.72 -7.07
N PHE A 515 49.46 -6.45 -7.18
CA PHE A 515 50.11 -5.47 -8.05
C PHE A 515 51.50 -5.06 -7.52
N GLU A 516 51.66 -4.91 -6.21
CA GLU A 516 52.95 -4.66 -5.57
C GLU A 516 53.86 -5.88 -5.66
N ALA A 517 53.33 -7.10 -5.44
CA ALA A 517 54.06 -8.34 -5.62
C ALA A 517 54.53 -8.51 -7.07
N GLY A 518 53.70 -8.22 -8.06
CA GLY A 518 54.08 -8.24 -9.48
C GLY A 518 55.14 -7.19 -9.86
N ARG A 519 55.12 -6.00 -9.25
CA ARG A 519 56.19 -5.00 -9.42
C ARG A 519 57.53 -5.44 -8.80
N LEU A 520 57.47 -6.08 -7.63
CA LEU A 520 58.65 -6.62 -6.98
C LEU A 520 59.30 -7.77 -7.76
N GLN A 521 58.52 -8.54 -8.52
CA GLN A 521 59.05 -9.55 -9.45
C GLN A 521 59.71 -8.94 -10.69
N LEU A 522 59.11 -7.89 -11.28
CA LEU A 522 59.66 -7.21 -12.47
C LEU A 522 60.91 -6.36 -12.20
N HIS A 523 61.27 -6.07 -10.95
CA HIS A 523 62.51 -5.41 -10.56
C HIS A 523 63.60 -6.40 -10.12
N ARG A 524 63.34 -7.72 -10.17
CA ARG A 524 64.31 -8.76 -9.86
C ARG A 524 64.80 -9.56 -11.08
N GLU A 525 64.21 -9.31 -12.25
CA GLU A 525 64.70 -9.76 -13.55
C GLU A 525 65.38 -8.58 -14.28
#